data_fc4ac0cb61dbd333deca13c4b45be253
#
_entry.id   fc4ac0cb61dbd333deca13c4b45be253
#
_cell.length_a   1.000
_cell.length_b   1.000
_cell.length_c   1.000
_cell.angle_alpha   90.00
_cell.angle_beta   90.00
_cell.angle_gamma   90.00
#
_symmetry.space_group_name_H-M   'P 1'
#
loop_
_entity.id
_entity.type
_entity.pdbx_description
1 polymer ?
#
loop_
_entity_poly.entity_id
_entity_poly.type
_entity_poly.pdbx_seq_one_letter_code
_entity_poly.pdbx_strand_id
1 'polypeptide(L)'
;MGEDVRRHGELARARDAWEKDPAVERVVVTSTSEKAFCAGGDIRTLHDLGKAGRHDEMLAFWGEEYILNARIKSYPKPYVALMDGIVMGGGVGISLHGSHRIAGDRYLFAMPEVGIGFFPDVGATHALPRLAGAAGIYLALTGDRVGAADALAFGLVTHAVPSARMAEVTDALTRRGALDDILAAVSHDPGPPKLAGERETIAQCFGAPTLPAILAGLDAAA
;
A
#
# COMPACT_ATOMS: atom_id res chain seq x y z
N MET A 1 -1.53 0.66 -21.67
CA MET A 1 -2.67 -0.13 -21.18
C MET A 1 -2.44 -1.64 -21.28
N GLY A 2 -1.94 -2.14 -22.41
CA GLY A 2 -1.77 -3.57 -22.59
C GLY A 2 -0.80 -4.27 -21.62
N GLU A 3 0.13 -3.56 -21.01
CA GLU A 3 1.12 -4.15 -20.09
C GLU A 3 0.60 -4.19 -18.66
N ASP A 4 -0.01 -3.13 -18.16
CA ASP A 4 -0.53 -3.08 -16.79
C ASP A 4 -1.75 -3.97 -16.61
N VAL A 5 -2.68 -4.00 -17.55
CA VAL A 5 -3.82 -4.95 -17.54
C VAL A 5 -3.34 -6.39 -17.62
N ARG A 6 -2.30 -6.68 -18.42
CA ARG A 6 -1.69 -8.01 -18.45
C ARG A 6 -1.07 -8.39 -17.12
N ARG A 7 -0.38 -7.47 -16.43
CA ARG A 7 0.22 -7.72 -15.11
C ARG A 7 -0.82 -8.03 -14.04
N HIS A 8 -1.92 -7.29 -13.99
CA HIS A 8 -3.04 -7.60 -13.08
C HIS A 8 -3.62 -8.99 -13.35
N GLY A 9 -3.87 -9.32 -14.61
CA GLY A 9 -4.38 -10.63 -15.01
C GLY A 9 -3.40 -11.77 -14.73
N GLU A 10 -2.09 -11.57 -14.87
CA GLU A 10 -1.07 -12.57 -14.55
C GLU A 10 -0.99 -12.82 -13.04
N LEU A 11 -0.96 -11.77 -12.24
CA LEU A 11 -0.96 -11.87 -10.77
C LEU A 11 -2.25 -12.55 -10.28
N ALA A 12 -3.40 -12.23 -10.87
CA ALA A 12 -4.68 -12.85 -10.53
C ALA A 12 -4.68 -14.35 -10.84
N ARG A 13 -4.21 -14.76 -12.03
CA ARG A 13 -4.12 -16.18 -12.43
C ARG A 13 -3.14 -16.96 -11.55
N ALA A 14 -1.96 -16.42 -11.31
CA ALA A 14 -0.95 -17.04 -10.46
C ALA A 14 -1.50 -17.28 -9.05
N ARG A 15 -2.12 -16.27 -8.46
CA ARG A 15 -2.73 -16.34 -7.15
C ARG A 15 -3.84 -17.41 -7.08
N ASP A 16 -4.72 -17.49 -8.08
CA ASP A 16 -5.80 -18.48 -8.13
C ASP A 16 -5.27 -19.91 -8.19
N ALA A 17 -4.18 -20.14 -8.90
CA ALA A 17 -3.49 -21.42 -8.92
C ALA A 17 -2.87 -21.74 -7.55
N TRP A 18 -2.19 -20.78 -6.92
CA TRP A 18 -1.51 -20.98 -5.64
C TRP A 18 -2.46 -21.09 -4.45
N GLU A 19 -3.65 -20.50 -4.53
CA GLU A 19 -4.66 -20.59 -3.48
C GLU A 19 -5.03 -22.04 -3.18
N LYS A 20 -5.17 -22.86 -4.22
CA LYS A 20 -5.61 -24.26 -4.13
C LYS A 20 -4.46 -25.26 -4.01
N ASP A 21 -3.24 -24.83 -4.27
CA ASP A 21 -2.06 -25.71 -4.23
C ASP A 21 -1.57 -25.87 -2.77
N PRO A 22 -1.66 -27.06 -2.18
CA PRO A 22 -1.22 -27.31 -0.81
C PRO A 22 0.31 -27.17 -0.64
N ALA A 23 1.08 -27.21 -1.73
CA ALA A 23 2.54 -27.02 -1.68
C ALA A 23 2.91 -25.54 -1.53
N VAL A 24 2.00 -24.60 -1.82
CA VAL A 24 2.21 -23.17 -1.63
C VAL A 24 1.73 -22.76 -0.24
N GLU A 25 2.67 -22.43 0.62
CA GLU A 25 2.39 -22.03 2.01
C GLU A 25 2.09 -20.53 2.13
N ARG A 26 2.67 -19.71 1.26
CA ARG A 26 2.53 -18.24 1.25
C ARG A 26 2.79 -17.65 -0.11
N VAL A 27 2.35 -16.43 -0.32
CA VAL A 27 2.66 -15.63 -1.51
C VAL A 27 3.55 -14.46 -1.10
N VAL A 28 4.66 -14.26 -1.80
CA VAL A 28 5.58 -13.13 -1.57
C VAL A 28 5.59 -12.27 -2.82
N VAL A 29 5.29 -10.99 -2.65
CA VAL A 29 5.32 -9.98 -3.72
C VAL A 29 6.47 -9.02 -3.45
N THR A 30 7.34 -8.86 -4.42
CA THR A 30 8.48 -7.96 -4.39
C THR A 30 8.63 -7.25 -5.74
N SER A 31 9.51 -6.27 -5.82
CA SER A 31 9.82 -5.55 -7.05
C SER A 31 11.23 -5.88 -7.52
N THR A 32 11.42 -5.90 -8.84
CA THR A 32 12.76 -5.94 -9.46
C THR A 32 13.37 -4.55 -9.63
N SER A 33 12.62 -3.48 -9.35
CA SER A 33 13.10 -2.10 -9.41
C SER A 33 13.78 -1.71 -8.10
N GLU A 34 14.94 -1.07 -8.20
CA GLU A 34 15.65 -0.51 -7.04
C GLU A 34 15.03 0.80 -6.52
N LYS A 35 14.16 1.45 -7.32
CA LYS A 35 13.59 2.77 -7.00
C LYS A 35 12.19 2.70 -6.41
N ALA A 36 11.43 1.72 -6.81
CA ALA A 36 10.03 1.62 -6.44
C ALA A 36 9.60 0.16 -6.25
N PHE A 37 8.78 -0.07 -5.25
CA PHE A 37 7.98 -1.30 -5.21
C PHE A 37 6.92 -1.25 -6.32
N CYS A 38 6.08 -0.23 -6.33
CA CYS A 38 5.16 0.10 -7.40
C CYS A 38 4.67 1.55 -7.21
N ALA A 39 4.76 2.35 -8.27
CA ALA A 39 4.38 3.77 -8.25
C ALA A 39 2.95 4.04 -8.73
N GLY A 40 2.15 3.00 -8.97
CA GLY A 40 0.78 3.09 -9.46
C GLY A 40 0.61 2.63 -10.92
N GLY A 41 -0.61 2.73 -11.41
CA GLY A 41 -0.99 2.41 -12.79
C GLY A 41 -0.61 3.50 -13.79
N ASP A 42 -0.76 3.20 -15.08
CA ASP A 42 -0.51 4.14 -16.17
C ASP A 42 -1.66 5.16 -16.31
N ILE A 43 -1.63 6.18 -15.41
CA ILE A 43 -2.62 7.27 -15.39
C ILE A 43 -2.64 8.04 -16.71
N ARG A 44 -1.52 8.16 -17.42
CA ARG A 44 -1.48 8.83 -18.74
C ARG A 44 -2.33 8.08 -19.74
N THR A 45 -2.16 6.78 -19.83
CA THR A 45 -2.99 5.95 -20.73
C THR A 45 -4.47 6.03 -20.35
N LEU A 46 -4.82 6.02 -19.08
CA LEU A 46 -6.21 6.17 -18.62
C LEU A 46 -6.78 7.55 -19.01
N HIS A 47 -6.02 8.62 -18.84
CA HIS A 47 -6.42 9.96 -19.27
C HIS A 47 -6.67 10.02 -20.78
N ASP A 48 -5.78 9.45 -21.60
CA ASP A 48 -5.92 9.45 -23.05
C ASP A 48 -7.12 8.63 -23.52
N LEU A 49 -7.42 7.50 -22.87
CA LEU A 49 -8.64 6.73 -23.07
C LEU A 49 -9.89 7.56 -22.76
N GLY A 50 -9.89 8.28 -21.64
CA GLY A 50 -11.00 9.15 -21.26
C GLY A 50 -11.25 10.25 -22.30
N LYS A 51 -10.18 10.89 -22.79
CA LYS A 51 -10.29 11.89 -23.89
C LYS A 51 -10.80 11.30 -25.20
N ALA A 52 -10.48 10.04 -25.46
CA ALA A 52 -10.97 9.32 -26.64
C ALA A 52 -12.39 8.75 -26.49
N GLY A 53 -13.05 8.97 -25.35
CA GLY A 53 -14.38 8.42 -25.04
C GLY A 53 -14.41 6.91 -24.80
N ARG A 54 -13.25 6.27 -24.60
CA ARG A 54 -13.10 4.82 -24.39
C ARG A 54 -13.32 4.45 -22.91
N HIS A 55 -14.45 4.88 -22.35
CA HIS A 55 -14.73 4.74 -20.92
C HIS A 55 -14.84 3.27 -20.46
N ASP A 56 -15.36 2.38 -21.32
CA ASP A 56 -15.49 0.96 -20.99
C ASP A 56 -14.13 0.31 -20.71
N GLU A 57 -13.08 0.72 -21.39
CA GLU A 57 -11.73 0.21 -21.16
C GLU A 57 -11.12 0.74 -19.85
N MET A 58 -11.42 1.99 -19.50
CA MET A 58 -11.04 2.55 -18.22
C MET A 58 -11.73 1.80 -17.06
N LEU A 59 -13.03 1.57 -17.18
CA LEU A 59 -13.83 0.83 -16.20
C LEU A 59 -13.36 -0.61 -16.06
N ALA A 60 -13.00 -1.27 -17.17
CA ALA A 60 -12.43 -2.61 -17.13
C ALA A 60 -11.10 -2.65 -16.36
N PHE A 61 -10.20 -1.68 -16.59
CA PHE A 61 -8.94 -1.57 -15.86
C PHE A 61 -9.15 -1.48 -14.35
N TRP A 62 -9.94 -0.50 -13.89
CA TRP A 62 -10.23 -0.34 -12.45
C TRP A 62 -11.01 -1.51 -11.87
N GLY A 63 -11.94 -2.08 -12.63
CA GLY A 63 -12.70 -3.25 -12.20
C GLY A 63 -11.80 -4.45 -11.91
N GLU A 64 -10.85 -4.75 -12.79
CA GLU A 64 -9.87 -5.81 -12.60
C GLU A 64 -8.96 -5.54 -11.39
N GLU A 65 -8.47 -4.31 -11.26
CA GLU A 65 -7.61 -3.88 -10.15
C GLU A 65 -8.34 -4.02 -8.80
N TYR A 66 -9.58 -3.52 -8.69
CA TYR A 66 -10.31 -3.55 -7.42
C TYR A 66 -10.74 -4.97 -7.03
N ILE A 67 -11.06 -5.82 -8.01
CA ILE A 67 -11.29 -7.25 -7.75
C ILE A 67 -10.02 -7.90 -7.21
N LEU A 68 -8.84 -7.60 -7.79
CA LEU A 68 -7.57 -8.11 -7.30
C LEU A 68 -7.30 -7.66 -5.85
N ASN A 69 -7.50 -6.37 -5.54
CA ASN A 69 -7.30 -5.82 -4.21
C ASN A 69 -8.21 -6.48 -3.16
N ALA A 70 -9.50 -6.65 -3.47
CA ALA A 70 -10.45 -7.32 -2.60
C ALA A 70 -10.06 -8.79 -2.34
N ARG A 71 -9.56 -9.48 -3.37
CA ARG A 71 -9.10 -10.86 -3.23
C ARG A 71 -7.79 -10.99 -2.47
N ILE A 72 -6.86 -10.03 -2.55
CA ILE A 72 -5.67 -9.98 -1.70
C ILE A 72 -6.09 -9.86 -0.23
N LYS A 73 -7.08 -9.02 0.07
CA LYS A 73 -7.60 -8.84 1.42
C LYS A 73 -8.21 -10.11 2.01
N SER A 74 -8.87 -10.92 1.19
CA SER A 74 -9.52 -12.17 1.59
C SER A 74 -8.68 -13.42 1.31
N TYR A 75 -7.39 -13.27 0.94
CA TYR A 75 -6.56 -14.40 0.57
C TYR A 75 -6.33 -15.35 1.74
N PRO A 76 -6.58 -16.68 1.58
CA PRO A 76 -6.57 -17.62 2.69
C PRO A 76 -5.18 -18.00 3.21
N LYS A 77 -4.12 -17.65 2.47
CA LYS A 77 -2.73 -17.91 2.85
C LYS A 77 -2.01 -16.59 3.16
N PRO A 78 -0.92 -16.59 3.91
CA PRO A 78 -0.11 -15.40 4.11
C PRO A 78 0.27 -14.75 2.78
N TYR A 79 -0.11 -13.48 2.62
CA TYR A 79 0.29 -12.62 1.51
C TYR A 79 1.27 -11.58 2.05
N VAL A 80 2.52 -11.68 1.61
CA VAL A 80 3.65 -10.91 2.12
C VAL A 80 4.09 -9.91 1.06
N ALA A 81 3.99 -8.62 1.33
CA ALA A 81 4.51 -7.56 0.47
C ALA A 81 5.86 -7.08 1.01
N LEU A 82 6.94 -7.27 0.24
CA LEU A 82 8.27 -6.74 0.51
C LEU A 82 8.46 -5.43 -0.24
N MET A 83 8.38 -4.32 0.48
CA MET A 83 8.30 -2.98 -0.09
C MET A 83 9.56 -2.19 0.24
N ASP A 84 10.42 -1.97 -0.74
CA ASP A 84 11.57 -1.10 -0.60
C ASP A 84 11.57 -0.06 -1.75
N GLY A 85 11.50 1.22 -1.42
CA GLY A 85 11.27 2.30 -2.36
C GLY A 85 9.81 2.80 -2.39
N ILE A 86 9.40 3.38 -3.53
CA ILE A 86 8.10 4.05 -3.69
C ILE A 86 6.94 3.04 -3.70
N VAL A 87 5.90 3.33 -2.92
CA VAL A 87 4.63 2.59 -2.82
C VAL A 87 3.48 3.60 -2.95
N MET A 88 2.90 3.73 -4.14
CA MET A 88 1.87 4.74 -4.43
C MET A 88 0.78 4.17 -5.34
N GLY A 89 -0.43 4.70 -5.28
CA GLY A 89 -1.56 4.32 -6.14
C GLY A 89 -1.81 2.82 -6.16
N GLY A 90 -1.82 2.18 -7.33
CA GLY A 90 -1.97 0.71 -7.48
C GLY A 90 -0.95 -0.11 -6.67
N GLY A 91 0.25 0.45 -6.39
CA GLY A 91 1.23 -0.17 -5.50
C GLY A 91 0.71 -0.34 -4.07
N VAL A 92 -0.09 0.60 -3.60
CA VAL A 92 -0.80 0.50 -2.32
C VAL A 92 -1.83 -0.62 -2.40
N GLY A 93 -2.58 -0.71 -3.49
CA GLY A 93 -3.62 -1.74 -3.69
C GLY A 93 -3.08 -3.17 -3.61
N ILE A 94 -1.90 -3.44 -4.17
CA ILE A 94 -1.30 -4.78 -4.15
C ILE A 94 -0.47 -5.08 -2.88
N SER A 95 -0.34 -4.12 -1.97
CA SER A 95 0.45 -4.30 -0.73
C SER A 95 -0.35 -4.12 0.55
N LEU A 96 -1.14 -3.05 0.68
CA LEU A 96 -1.82 -2.63 1.91
C LEU A 96 -2.77 -3.68 2.48
N HIS A 97 -3.37 -4.48 1.60
CA HIS A 97 -4.34 -5.51 1.95
C HIS A 97 -3.70 -6.85 2.35
N GLY A 98 -2.39 -7.00 2.14
CA GLY A 98 -1.64 -8.19 2.54
C GLY A 98 -1.58 -8.36 4.05
N SER A 99 -1.46 -9.61 4.49
CA SER A 99 -1.35 -9.96 5.92
C SER A 99 -0.06 -9.46 6.52
N HIS A 100 1.04 -9.45 5.75
CA HIS A 100 2.36 -9.00 6.16
C HIS A 100 2.87 -7.95 5.19
N ARG A 101 3.13 -6.77 5.72
CA ARG A 101 3.56 -5.59 4.97
C ARG A 101 4.90 -5.15 5.53
N ILE A 102 5.97 -5.41 4.77
CA ILE A 102 7.34 -5.27 5.24
C ILE A 102 7.98 -4.11 4.50
N ALA A 103 8.40 -3.09 5.25
CA ALA A 103 9.04 -1.90 4.73
C ALA A 103 10.56 -2.02 4.80
N GLY A 104 11.27 -1.66 3.73
CA GLY A 104 12.70 -1.38 3.75
C GLY A 104 13.00 0.06 4.15
N ASP A 105 14.28 0.40 4.31
CA ASP A 105 14.70 1.76 4.70
C ASP A 105 14.28 2.82 3.68
N ARG A 106 14.15 2.44 2.40
CA ARG A 106 13.76 3.33 1.30
C ARG A 106 12.25 3.42 1.09
N TYR A 107 11.46 2.72 1.92
CA TYR A 107 10.01 2.76 1.83
C TYR A 107 9.48 4.19 1.85
N LEU A 108 8.63 4.51 0.86
CA LEU A 108 7.99 5.81 0.74
C LEU A 108 6.56 5.62 0.26
N PHE A 109 5.63 5.76 1.19
CA PHE A 109 4.19 5.67 0.93
C PHE A 109 3.60 7.03 0.61
N ALA A 110 2.67 7.08 -0.34
CA ALA A 110 1.69 8.15 -0.48
C ALA A 110 0.46 7.69 -1.27
N MET A 111 -0.66 8.39 -1.06
CA MET A 111 -1.85 8.36 -1.92
C MET A 111 -2.07 9.77 -2.47
N PRO A 112 -1.35 10.15 -3.56
CA PRO A 112 -1.32 11.53 -4.06
C PRO A 112 -2.51 11.89 -4.97
N GLU A 113 -3.53 11.05 -5.04
CA GLU A 113 -4.67 11.14 -5.96
C GLU A 113 -5.42 12.47 -5.84
N VAL A 114 -5.50 13.05 -4.64
CA VAL A 114 -6.10 14.36 -4.39
C VAL A 114 -5.42 15.49 -5.18
N GLY A 115 -4.13 15.34 -5.48
CA GLY A 115 -3.36 16.28 -6.31
C GLY A 115 -3.78 16.33 -7.78
N ILE A 116 -4.51 15.31 -8.25
CA ILE A 116 -5.04 15.23 -9.63
C ILE A 116 -6.57 15.27 -9.66
N GLY A 117 -7.22 15.63 -8.55
CA GLY A 117 -8.68 15.70 -8.45
C GLY A 117 -9.36 14.33 -8.37
N PHE A 118 -8.64 13.31 -7.95
CA PHE A 118 -9.16 11.97 -7.71
C PHE A 118 -9.17 11.67 -6.20
N PHE A 119 -9.61 10.51 -5.80
CA PHE A 119 -9.62 10.06 -4.39
C PHE A 119 -8.69 8.85 -4.23
N PRO A 120 -8.15 8.61 -3.04
CA PRO A 120 -7.42 7.38 -2.73
C PRO A 120 -8.33 6.16 -2.93
N ASP A 121 -8.11 5.45 -4.04
CA ASP A 121 -8.87 4.28 -4.46
C ASP A 121 -8.22 2.96 -3.98
N VAL A 122 -8.20 1.93 -4.76
CA VAL A 122 -7.57 0.61 -4.51
C VAL A 122 -7.84 0.02 -3.11
N GLY A 123 -9.00 0.34 -2.53
CA GLY A 123 -9.37 -0.07 -1.17
C GLY A 123 -8.77 0.80 -0.05
N ALA A 124 -8.05 1.88 -0.38
CA ALA A 124 -7.51 2.81 0.61
C ALA A 124 -8.63 3.53 1.38
N THR A 125 -9.77 3.85 0.75
CA THR A 125 -10.96 4.40 1.43
C THR A 125 -11.50 3.49 2.55
N HIS A 126 -11.23 2.19 2.49
CA HIS A 126 -11.55 1.26 3.57
C HIS A 126 -10.43 1.20 4.61
N ALA A 127 -9.18 1.12 4.18
CA ALA A 127 -8.04 0.84 5.06
C ALA A 127 -7.57 2.09 5.83
N LEU A 128 -7.41 3.22 5.14
CA LEU A 128 -6.86 4.44 5.74
C LEU A 128 -7.67 4.97 6.94
N PRO A 129 -9.03 5.08 6.89
CA PRO A 129 -9.79 5.56 8.03
C PRO A 129 -9.68 4.69 9.29
N ARG A 130 -9.12 3.49 9.17
CA ARG A 130 -8.92 2.53 10.28
C ARG A 130 -7.55 2.62 10.93
N LEU A 131 -6.66 3.46 10.38
CA LEU A 131 -5.37 3.73 10.99
C LEU A 131 -5.53 4.54 12.27
N ALA A 132 -4.62 4.34 13.22
CA ALA A 132 -4.66 5.00 14.51
C ALA A 132 -4.52 6.54 14.40
N GLY A 133 -5.20 7.28 15.27
CA GLY A 133 -5.01 8.72 15.43
C GLY A 133 -5.38 9.56 14.20
N ALA A 134 -6.37 9.11 13.41
CA ALA A 134 -6.81 9.80 12.18
C ALA A 134 -5.70 9.96 11.10
N ALA A 135 -4.55 9.29 11.27
CA ALA A 135 -3.44 9.37 10.34
C ALA A 135 -3.85 9.04 8.90
N GLY A 136 -4.75 8.07 8.72
CA GLY A 136 -5.23 7.70 7.39
C GLY A 136 -6.06 8.78 6.71
N ILE A 137 -6.88 9.52 7.45
CA ILE A 137 -7.63 10.66 6.91
C ILE A 137 -6.67 11.80 6.55
N TYR A 138 -5.67 12.07 7.41
CA TYR A 138 -4.61 13.02 7.11
C TYR A 138 -3.91 12.65 5.79
N LEU A 139 -3.41 11.43 5.64
CA LEU A 139 -2.70 10.97 4.45
C LEU A 139 -3.59 11.01 3.19
N ALA A 140 -4.89 10.66 3.34
CA ALA A 140 -5.84 10.67 2.23
C ALA A 140 -6.16 12.06 1.72
N LEU A 141 -6.25 13.06 2.62
CA LEU A 141 -6.63 14.43 2.26
C LEU A 141 -5.44 15.31 1.86
N THR A 142 -4.25 15.01 2.35
CA THR A 142 -3.04 15.79 2.06
C THR A 142 -2.20 15.20 0.92
N GLY A 143 -2.29 13.89 0.69
CA GLY A 143 -1.38 13.17 -0.20
C GLY A 143 0.07 13.16 0.32
N ASP A 144 0.27 13.38 1.62
CA ASP A 144 1.60 13.46 2.23
C ASP A 144 2.35 12.12 2.16
N ARG A 145 3.66 12.20 2.29
CA ARG A 145 4.58 11.07 2.13
C ARG A 145 5.13 10.64 3.47
N VAL A 146 5.05 9.34 3.74
CA VAL A 146 5.58 8.76 4.98
C VAL A 146 6.58 7.65 4.70
N GLY A 147 7.64 7.63 5.49
CA GLY A 147 8.67 6.59 5.47
C GLY A 147 8.32 5.42 6.38
N ALA A 148 9.26 4.46 6.50
CA ALA A 148 9.06 3.22 7.24
C ALA A 148 8.68 3.44 8.72
N ALA A 149 9.30 4.41 9.41
CA ALA A 149 9.04 4.68 10.82
C ALA A 149 7.62 5.18 11.07
N ASP A 150 7.14 6.16 10.29
CA ASP A 150 5.77 6.65 10.39
C ASP A 150 4.77 5.56 9.96
N ALA A 151 5.08 4.83 8.89
CA ALA A 151 4.23 3.76 8.38
C ALA A 151 4.04 2.63 9.42
N LEU A 152 5.10 2.26 10.14
CA LEU A 152 5.02 1.29 11.24
C LEU A 152 4.20 1.85 12.40
N ALA A 153 4.44 3.10 12.80
CA ALA A 153 3.73 3.75 13.89
C ALA A 153 2.23 3.94 13.62
N PHE A 154 1.83 4.10 12.36
CA PHE A 154 0.42 4.23 11.95
C PHE A 154 -0.25 2.90 11.63
N GLY A 155 0.51 1.80 11.49
CA GLY A 155 -0.01 0.49 11.13
C GLY A 155 -0.20 0.28 9.62
N LEU A 156 0.39 1.14 8.77
CA LEU A 156 0.47 0.94 7.32
C LEU A 156 1.32 -0.28 6.98
N VAL A 157 2.40 -0.49 7.73
CA VAL A 157 3.25 -1.68 7.61
C VAL A 157 3.26 -2.46 8.92
N THR A 158 3.60 -3.74 8.86
CA THR A 158 3.64 -4.65 10.01
C THR A 158 5.06 -4.83 10.56
N HIS A 159 6.06 -4.68 9.69
CA HIS A 159 7.47 -4.89 10.02
C HIS A 159 8.33 -3.90 9.24
N ALA A 160 9.49 -3.57 9.80
CA ALA A 160 10.55 -2.87 9.10
C ALA A 160 11.81 -3.75 9.07
N VAL A 161 12.52 -3.74 7.94
CA VAL A 161 13.71 -4.55 7.70
C VAL A 161 14.76 -3.69 7.00
N PRO A 162 16.05 -3.78 7.37
CA PRO A 162 17.09 -3.06 6.62
C PRO A 162 17.05 -3.40 5.13
N SER A 163 17.09 -2.39 4.26
CA SER A 163 17.08 -2.60 2.80
C SER A 163 18.19 -3.54 2.35
N ALA A 164 19.34 -3.50 3.02
CA ALA A 164 20.48 -4.38 2.74
C ALA A 164 20.17 -5.87 3.00
N ARG A 165 19.14 -6.19 3.80
CA ARG A 165 18.72 -7.56 4.11
C ARG A 165 17.52 -8.04 3.30
N MET A 166 16.96 -7.24 2.40
CA MET A 166 15.76 -7.60 1.63
C MET A 166 15.94 -8.88 0.80
N ALA A 167 17.12 -9.11 0.20
CA ALA A 167 17.42 -10.32 -0.53
C ALA A 167 17.44 -11.56 0.38
N GLU A 168 18.07 -11.44 1.58
CA GLU A 168 18.07 -12.48 2.61
C GLU A 168 16.66 -12.83 3.07
N VAL A 169 15.83 -11.80 3.29
CA VAL A 169 14.41 -11.98 3.68
C VAL A 169 13.64 -12.69 2.58
N THR A 170 13.83 -12.28 1.32
CA THR A 170 13.21 -12.94 0.17
C THR A 170 13.56 -14.42 0.14
N ASP A 171 14.85 -14.75 0.25
CA ASP A 171 15.32 -16.13 0.28
C ASP A 171 14.75 -16.92 1.47
N ALA A 172 14.71 -16.33 2.66
CA ALA A 172 14.17 -16.97 3.84
C ALA A 172 12.66 -17.26 3.69
N LEU A 173 11.91 -16.34 3.07
CA LEU A 173 10.48 -16.49 2.81
C LEU A 173 10.15 -17.54 1.73
N THR A 174 11.10 -17.89 0.86
CA THR A 174 10.93 -19.00 -0.10
C THR A 174 11.13 -20.39 0.52
N ARG A 175 11.70 -20.44 1.72
CA ARG A 175 11.93 -21.70 2.45
C ARG A 175 10.74 -22.02 3.34
N ARG A 176 10.56 -23.29 3.68
CA ARG A 176 9.59 -23.73 4.68
C ARG A 176 9.98 -23.21 6.06
N GLY A 177 9.00 -22.84 6.85
CA GLY A 177 9.20 -22.36 8.23
C GLY A 177 8.10 -21.42 8.70
N ALA A 178 8.04 -21.18 9.99
CA ALA A 178 7.09 -20.23 10.58
C ALA A 178 7.43 -18.81 10.13
N LEU A 179 6.46 -18.15 9.52
CA LEU A 179 6.64 -16.82 8.97
C LEU A 179 7.02 -15.80 10.05
N ASP A 180 6.36 -15.88 11.21
CA ASP A 180 6.61 -14.98 12.33
C ASP A 180 8.05 -15.11 12.87
N ASP A 181 8.59 -16.32 12.91
CA ASP A 181 9.98 -16.54 13.36
C ASP A 181 10.99 -15.92 12.35
N ILE A 182 10.72 -16.09 11.05
CA ILE A 182 11.55 -15.50 9.99
C ILE A 182 11.53 -13.97 10.13
N LEU A 183 10.35 -13.38 10.27
CA LEU A 183 10.21 -11.93 10.35
C LEU A 183 10.78 -11.37 11.66
N ALA A 184 10.60 -12.04 12.77
CA ALA A 184 11.18 -11.64 14.05
C ALA A 184 12.73 -11.60 14.02
N ALA A 185 13.35 -12.55 13.31
CA ALA A 185 14.81 -12.61 13.18
C ALA A 185 15.43 -11.49 12.32
N VAL A 186 14.63 -10.86 11.45
CA VAL A 186 15.12 -9.85 10.48
C VAL A 186 14.60 -8.44 10.73
N SER A 187 13.51 -8.31 11.50
CA SER A 187 12.91 -7.00 11.81
C SER A 187 13.83 -6.15 12.67
N HIS A 188 13.75 -4.84 12.45
CA HIS A 188 14.48 -3.84 13.23
C HIS A 188 13.59 -2.64 13.54
N ASP A 189 14.04 -1.80 14.47
CA ASP A 189 13.44 -0.49 14.73
C ASP A 189 13.88 0.50 13.64
N PRO A 190 12.96 1.04 12.82
CA PRO A 190 13.30 2.01 11.78
C PRO A 190 13.61 3.41 12.32
N GLY A 191 13.67 3.57 13.64
CA GLY A 191 13.92 4.83 14.32
C GLY A 191 12.65 5.65 14.61
N PRO A 192 12.80 6.88 15.07
CA PRO A 192 11.69 7.71 15.48
C PRO A 192 10.85 8.15 14.27
N PRO A 193 9.50 8.08 14.36
CA PRO A 193 8.61 8.62 13.34
C PRO A 193 8.80 10.13 13.18
N LYS A 194 8.86 10.62 11.95
CA LYS A 194 9.00 12.06 11.65
C LYS A 194 7.78 12.85 12.11
N LEU A 195 6.59 12.27 11.97
CA LEU A 195 5.33 12.88 12.39
C LEU A 195 5.00 12.65 13.88
N ALA A 196 5.96 12.20 14.69
CA ALA A 196 5.72 11.96 16.12
C ALA A 196 5.23 13.20 16.86
N GLY A 197 5.78 14.39 16.52
CA GLY A 197 5.37 15.68 17.11
C GLY A 197 4.00 16.18 16.63
N GLU A 198 3.55 15.71 15.47
CA GLU A 198 2.32 16.15 14.82
C GLU A 198 1.11 15.26 15.16
N ARG A 199 1.34 14.11 15.82
CA ARG A 199 0.30 13.07 16.01
C ARG A 199 -0.92 13.58 16.73
N GLU A 200 -0.75 14.43 17.73
CA GLU A 200 -1.86 15.00 18.49
C GLU A 200 -2.67 15.98 17.63
N THR A 201 -2.02 16.86 16.91
CA THR A 201 -2.66 17.79 15.97
C THR A 201 -3.39 17.05 14.86
N ILE A 202 -2.76 16.02 14.28
CA ILE A 202 -3.40 15.16 13.27
C ILE A 202 -4.66 14.51 13.84
N ALA A 203 -4.58 13.93 15.04
CA ALA A 203 -5.72 13.28 15.67
C ALA A 203 -6.87 14.26 15.99
N GLN A 204 -6.55 15.46 16.47
CA GLN A 204 -7.54 16.49 16.80
C GLN A 204 -8.22 17.06 15.56
N CYS A 205 -7.45 17.45 14.55
CA CYS A 205 -7.99 18.09 13.35
C CYS A 205 -8.65 17.10 12.40
N PHE A 206 -7.95 16.03 12.04
CA PHE A 206 -8.42 15.07 11.04
C PHE A 206 -9.34 13.97 11.61
N GLY A 207 -9.48 13.90 12.93
CA GLY A 207 -10.47 13.06 13.60
C GLY A 207 -11.89 13.60 13.57
N ALA A 208 -12.10 14.83 13.09
CA ALA A 208 -13.42 15.43 12.99
C ALA A 208 -14.31 14.70 11.96
N PRO A 209 -15.65 14.61 12.16
CA PRO A 209 -16.53 13.75 11.38
C PRO A 209 -16.84 14.27 9.97
N THR A 210 -16.52 15.51 9.67
CA THR A 210 -16.82 16.14 8.36
C THR A 210 -15.67 17.01 7.87
N LEU A 211 -15.53 17.15 6.56
CA LEU A 211 -14.52 18.02 5.97
C LEU A 211 -14.59 19.48 6.45
N PRO A 212 -15.78 20.13 6.55
CA PRO A 212 -15.85 21.48 7.14
C PRO A 212 -15.34 21.55 8.58
N ALA A 213 -15.59 20.52 9.39
CA ALA A 213 -15.09 20.48 10.77
C ALA A 213 -13.56 20.25 10.81
N ILE A 214 -13.00 19.47 9.89
CA ILE A 214 -11.54 19.32 9.72
C ILE A 214 -10.90 20.66 9.38
N LEU A 215 -11.45 21.38 8.39
CA LEU A 215 -10.95 22.70 7.98
C LEU A 215 -11.01 23.71 9.12
N ALA A 216 -12.15 23.76 9.85
CA ALA A 216 -12.28 24.65 11.02
C ALA A 216 -11.27 24.30 12.14
N GLY A 217 -10.97 23.01 12.35
CA GLY A 217 -9.95 22.56 13.30
C GLY A 217 -8.54 22.99 12.89
N LEU A 218 -8.22 22.92 11.60
CA LEU A 218 -6.94 23.38 11.07
C LEU A 218 -6.77 24.89 11.19
N ASP A 219 -7.81 25.69 10.88
CA ASP A 219 -7.79 27.14 11.02
C ASP A 219 -7.60 27.57 12.49
N ALA A 220 -8.11 26.80 13.44
CA ALA A 220 -7.97 27.06 14.87
C ALA A 220 -6.60 26.64 15.43
N ALA A 221 -5.88 25.75 14.74
CA ALA A 221 -4.57 25.25 15.13
C ALA A 221 -3.40 26.02 14.48
N ALA A 222 -3.68 26.89 13.50
CA ALA A 222 -2.69 27.70 12.78
C ALA A 222 -2.30 28.95 13.56
#